data_c8a1a91b3a5238c798fc603870d444f4
#
_entry.id   c8a1a91b3a5238c798fc603870d444f4
#
_cell.length_a   1.000
_cell.length_b   1.000
_cell.length_c   1.000
_cell.angle_alpha   90.00
_cell.angle_beta   90.00
_cell.angle_gamma   90.00
#
_symmetry.space_group_name_H-M   'P 1'
#
loop_
_entity.id
_entity.type
_entity.pdbx_description
1 polymer ?
#
loop_
_entity_poly.entity_id
_entity_poly.type
_entity_poly.pdbx_seq_one_letter_code
_entity_poly.pdbx_strand_id
1 'polypeptide(L)'
;MSDENLQPVFQIQRVYLKDMSLEQPNSPSIFLETEAPTIEVSLDVGAEAIADGIYESTVTITVTAKVKDKVAFLVEGKQAGIFEARNIPADQMDPLLGIGCPNIVYPYLRGNIADIITRAGFPPVHLAEINFEVFYQQRRQALAEAAAGAPTDGAPN
;
A
#
# COMPACT_ATOMS: atom_id res chain seq x y z
N MET A 1 -7.10 37.62 -18.34
CA MET A 1 -6.57 36.31 -18.66
C MET A 1 -7.58 35.29 -18.15
N SER A 2 -8.18 34.60 -19.06
CA SER A 2 -9.21 33.62 -18.72
C SER A 2 -8.56 32.36 -18.20
N ASP A 3 -9.09 31.81 -17.12
CA ASP A 3 -8.72 30.52 -16.55
C ASP A 3 -9.06 29.34 -17.48
N GLU A 4 -9.45 29.64 -18.72
CA GLU A 4 -9.96 28.65 -19.67
C GLU A 4 -8.93 27.70 -20.25
N ASN A 5 -7.63 27.87 -19.92
CA ASN A 5 -6.56 27.05 -20.49
C ASN A 5 -5.80 26.20 -19.47
N LEU A 6 -6.32 26.03 -18.26
CA LEU A 6 -5.68 25.18 -17.28
C LEU A 6 -6.04 23.73 -17.54
N GLN A 7 -5.18 23.04 -18.29
CA GLN A 7 -5.33 21.61 -18.53
C GLN A 7 -4.97 20.83 -17.28
N PRO A 8 -5.73 19.79 -16.93
CA PRO A 8 -5.32 18.89 -15.85
C PRO A 8 -4.01 18.22 -16.21
N VAL A 9 -3.11 18.17 -15.25
CA VAL A 9 -1.82 17.48 -15.35
C VAL A 9 -1.79 16.37 -14.33
N PHE A 10 -1.48 15.19 -14.79
CA PHE A 10 -1.22 14.03 -13.91
C PHE A 10 -0.14 13.20 -14.55
N GLN A 11 1.03 13.13 -13.89
CA GLN A 11 2.13 12.33 -14.38
C GLN A 11 3.00 11.82 -13.23
N ILE A 12 3.56 10.64 -13.45
CA ILE A 12 4.51 10.06 -12.52
C ILE A 12 5.89 10.64 -12.80
N GLN A 13 6.57 11.08 -11.74
CA GLN A 13 7.92 11.59 -11.82
C GLN A 13 8.96 10.58 -11.40
N ARG A 14 8.63 9.73 -10.41
CA ARG A 14 9.57 8.74 -9.87
C ARG A 14 8.83 7.62 -9.18
N VAL A 15 9.35 6.40 -9.33
CA VAL A 15 8.94 5.24 -8.53
C VAL A 15 10.18 4.73 -7.81
N TYR A 16 10.04 4.43 -6.51
CA TYR A 16 11.16 3.96 -5.73
C TYR A 16 10.70 3.06 -4.58
N LEU A 17 11.58 2.13 -4.22
CA LEU A 17 11.38 1.30 -3.05
C LEU A 17 11.83 2.09 -1.82
N LYS A 18 10.88 2.43 -0.97
CA LYS A 18 11.12 3.31 0.19
C LYS A 18 11.64 2.54 1.39
N ASP A 19 11.15 1.33 1.60
CA ASP A 19 11.58 0.48 2.69
C ASP A 19 11.31 -0.98 2.35
N MET A 20 12.16 -1.88 2.82
CA MET A 20 11.99 -3.32 2.64
C MET A 20 12.69 -4.04 3.79
N SER A 21 11.95 -4.90 4.48
CA SER A 21 12.50 -5.71 5.55
C SER A 21 12.15 -7.19 5.36
N LEU A 22 13.06 -8.06 5.74
CA LEU A 22 12.91 -9.51 5.73
C LEU A 22 13.39 -10.07 7.04
N GLU A 23 12.56 -10.89 7.68
CA GLU A 23 12.93 -11.64 8.87
C GLU A 23 12.65 -13.13 8.66
N GLN A 24 13.59 -13.96 9.12
CA GLN A 24 13.46 -15.42 9.09
C GLN A 24 13.79 -15.97 10.49
N PRO A 25 12.85 -15.85 11.44
CA PRO A 25 13.16 -16.17 12.85
C PRO A 25 13.41 -17.64 13.12
N ASN A 26 12.96 -18.55 12.24
CA ASN A 26 13.06 -19.99 12.43
C ASN A 26 13.95 -20.69 11.40
N SER A 27 14.81 -19.94 10.69
CA SER A 27 15.83 -20.53 9.85
C SER A 27 17.00 -21.02 10.70
N PRO A 28 17.70 -22.11 10.37
CA PRO A 28 17.49 -22.92 9.17
C PRO A 28 16.45 -24.03 9.34
N SER A 29 15.97 -24.31 10.54
CA SER A 29 15.13 -25.48 10.81
C SER A 29 13.83 -25.49 10.01
N ILE A 30 13.30 -24.31 9.70
CA ILE A 30 12.04 -24.17 8.93
C ILE A 30 12.18 -24.78 7.53
N PHE A 31 13.39 -24.81 6.95
CA PHE A 31 13.63 -25.42 5.65
C PHE A 31 13.49 -26.93 5.63
N LEU A 32 13.45 -27.58 6.78
CA LEU A 32 13.24 -29.03 6.91
C LEU A 32 11.74 -29.39 6.91
N GLU A 33 10.88 -28.43 7.05
CA GLU A 33 9.44 -28.65 7.03
C GLU A 33 8.96 -28.93 5.60
N THR A 34 8.07 -29.92 5.48
CA THR A 34 7.54 -30.35 4.17
C THR A 34 6.17 -29.77 3.85
N GLU A 35 5.51 -29.19 4.84
CA GLU A 35 4.20 -28.58 4.65
C GLU A 35 4.30 -27.23 3.93
N ALA A 36 3.30 -26.95 3.10
CA ALA A 36 3.20 -25.63 2.47
C ALA A 36 2.87 -24.55 3.50
N PRO A 37 3.51 -23.37 3.43
CA PRO A 37 3.20 -22.31 4.37
C PRO A 37 1.81 -21.71 4.15
N THR A 38 1.20 -21.27 5.24
CA THR A 38 0.02 -20.42 5.19
C THR A 38 0.46 -18.97 5.04
N ILE A 39 -0.09 -18.26 4.07
CA ILE A 39 0.30 -16.89 3.73
C ILE A 39 -0.78 -15.93 4.21
N GLU A 40 -0.39 -14.93 5.00
CA GLU A 40 -1.23 -13.82 5.40
C GLU A 40 -0.66 -12.54 4.77
N VAL A 41 -1.55 -11.72 4.20
CA VAL A 41 -1.15 -10.46 3.54
C VAL A 41 -1.96 -9.31 4.11
N SER A 42 -1.30 -8.22 4.48
CA SER A 42 -1.96 -6.97 4.84
C SER A 42 -1.50 -5.84 3.93
N LEU A 43 -2.39 -4.88 3.71
CA LEU A 43 -2.20 -3.76 2.79
C LEU A 43 -2.48 -2.44 3.48
N ASP A 44 -1.62 -1.46 3.26
CA ASP A 44 -1.88 -0.08 3.61
C ASP A 44 -1.51 0.84 2.46
N VAL A 45 -2.24 1.94 2.33
CA VAL A 45 -2.06 2.94 1.27
C VAL A 45 -1.99 4.31 1.93
N GLY A 46 -1.04 5.12 1.52
CA GLY A 46 -0.89 6.48 2.01
C GLY A 46 -0.63 7.47 0.88
N ALA A 47 -0.89 8.73 1.15
CA ALA A 47 -0.56 9.82 0.24
C ALA A 47 -0.25 11.07 1.04
N GLU A 48 0.70 11.84 0.56
CA GLU A 48 1.18 13.05 1.23
C GLU A 48 1.58 14.09 0.19
N ALA A 49 1.15 15.34 0.40
CA ALA A 49 1.65 16.45 -0.39
C ALA A 49 3.05 16.82 0.09
N ILE A 50 4.03 16.79 -0.82
CA ILE A 50 5.43 17.09 -0.49
C ILE A 50 5.87 18.47 -0.99
N ALA A 51 5.15 19.01 -1.96
CA ALA A 51 5.32 20.37 -2.48
C ALA A 51 4.02 20.75 -3.17
N ASP A 52 3.92 21.99 -3.64
CA ASP A 52 2.74 22.44 -4.39
C ASP A 52 2.57 21.60 -5.65
N GLY A 53 1.42 20.92 -5.76
CA GLY A 53 1.09 20.05 -6.89
C GLY A 53 1.91 18.77 -6.98
N ILE A 54 2.71 18.44 -5.96
CA ILE A 54 3.58 17.26 -5.94
C ILE A 54 3.21 16.39 -4.73
N TYR A 55 2.95 15.10 -4.99
CA TYR A 55 2.45 14.17 -4.00
C TYR A 55 3.30 12.90 -3.98
N GLU A 56 3.52 12.35 -2.78
CA GLU A 56 4.03 11.00 -2.63
C GLU A 56 2.85 10.06 -2.36
N SER A 57 2.75 8.99 -3.15
CA SER A 57 1.83 7.88 -2.90
C SER A 57 2.64 6.69 -2.41
N THR A 58 2.19 6.04 -1.34
CA THR A 58 2.85 4.86 -0.79
C THR A 58 1.91 3.68 -0.71
N VAL A 59 2.43 2.50 -1.02
CA VAL A 59 1.74 1.23 -0.81
C VAL A 59 2.63 0.38 0.07
N THR A 60 2.09 -0.10 1.18
CA THR A 60 2.79 -0.97 2.12
C THR A 60 2.12 -2.32 2.13
N ILE A 61 2.90 -3.38 1.94
CA ILE A 61 2.42 -4.77 2.01
C ILE A 61 3.26 -5.49 3.05
N THR A 62 2.57 -6.21 3.94
CA THR A 62 3.21 -7.13 4.87
C THR A 62 2.77 -8.54 4.51
N VAL A 63 3.74 -9.43 4.32
CA VAL A 63 3.51 -10.86 4.02
C VAL A 63 4.09 -11.66 5.16
N THR A 64 3.25 -12.46 5.82
CA THR A 64 3.66 -13.38 6.86
C THR A 64 3.40 -14.80 6.41
N ALA A 65 4.42 -15.65 6.39
CA ALA A 65 4.31 -17.06 6.06
C ALA A 65 4.53 -17.89 7.32
N LYS A 66 3.62 -18.81 7.59
CA LYS A 66 3.69 -19.69 8.77
C LYS A 66 3.60 -21.16 8.35
N VAL A 67 4.42 -21.98 8.98
CA VAL A 67 4.34 -23.44 8.90
C VAL A 67 4.19 -23.95 10.32
N LYS A 68 3.09 -24.68 10.62
CA LYS A 68 2.82 -25.23 11.95
C LYS A 68 2.95 -24.16 13.06
N ASP A 69 2.34 -23.02 12.87
CA ASP A 69 2.34 -21.89 13.81
C ASP A 69 3.70 -21.21 14.01
N LYS A 70 4.73 -21.60 13.23
CA LYS A 70 6.03 -20.94 13.24
C LYS A 70 6.16 -20.02 12.04
N VAL A 71 6.67 -18.83 12.26
CA VAL A 71 6.92 -17.89 11.17
C VAL A 71 8.09 -18.38 10.32
N ALA A 72 7.80 -18.69 9.06
CA ALA A 72 8.84 -19.03 8.08
C ALA A 72 9.57 -17.77 7.62
N PHE A 73 8.81 -16.77 7.22
CA PHE A 73 9.35 -15.44 6.93
C PHE A 73 8.30 -14.37 7.18
N LEU A 74 8.80 -13.19 7.45
CA LEU A 74 8.02 -11.96 7.55
C LEU A 74 8.68 -10.93 6.63
N VAL A 75 7.92 -10.44 5.64
CA VAL A 75 8.38 -9.43 4.69
C VAL A 75 7.46 -8.22 4.80
N GLU A 76 8.05 -7.03 4.94
CA GLU A 76 7.32 -5.79 4.82
C GLU A 76 8.00 -4.92 3.77
N GLY A 77 7.24 -4.51 2.75
CA GLY A 77 7.72 -3.63 1.70
C GLY A 77 6.88 -2.38 1.60
N LYS A 78 7.53 -1.24 1.44
CA LYS A 78 6.89 0.04 1.18
C LYS A 78 7.43 0.61 -0.13
N GLN A 79 6.57 0.68 -1.11
CA GLN A 79 6.85 1.24 -2.43
C GLN A 79 6.23 2.62 -2.52
N ALA A 80 6.92 3.54 -3.15
CA ALA A 80 6.43 4.90 -3.30
C ALA A 80 6.51 5.37 -4.74
N GLY A 81 5.68 6.35 -5.06
CA GLY A 81 5.75 7.08 -6.31
C GLY A 81 5.57 8.58 -6.04
N ILE A 82 6.29 9.39 -6.78
CA ILE A 82 6.10 10.84 -6.77
C ILE A 82 5.31 11.22 -8.02
N PHE A 83 4.21 11.94 -7.80
CA PHE A 83 3.26 12.32 -8.84
C PHE A 83 3.10 13.83 -8.86
N GLU A 84 3.08 14.40 -10.05
CA GLU A 84 2.59 15.75 -10.26
C GLU A 84 1.10 15.69 -10.58
N ALA A 85 0.29 16.45 -9.84
CA ALA A 85 -1.15 16.57 -10.07
C ALA A 85 -1.53 18.03 -9.94
N ARG A 86 -1.94 18.65 -11.07
CA ARG A 86 -2.29 20.05 -11.13
C ARG A 86 -3.61 20.23 -11.87
N ASN A 87 -4.35 21.23 -11.47
CA ASN A 87 -5.63 21.59 -12.11
C ASN A 87 -6.62 20.43 -12.09
N ILE A 88 -6.58 19.64 -11.02
CA ILE A 88 -7.50 18.55 -10.77
C ILE A 88 -8.62 19.07 -9.84
N PRO A 89 -9.89 18.87 -10.19
CA PRO A 89 -10.97 19.25 -9.29
C PRO A 89 -10.83 18.64 -7.90
N ALA A 90 -11.17 19.39 -6.87
CA ALA A 90 -10.96 18.98 -5.49
C ALA A 90 -11.65 17.64 -5.14
N ASP A 91 -12.83 17.40 -5.73
CA ASP A 91 -13.58 16.16 -5.52
C ASP A 91 -12.97 14.95 -6.22
N GLN A 92 -12.04 15.16 -7.16
CA GLN A 92 -11.34 14.10 -7.88
C GLN A 92 -9.94 13.81 -7.31
N MET A 93 -9.39 14.71 -6.49
CA MET A 93 -8.05 14.55 -5.93
C MET A 93 -7.94 13.35 -4.98
N ASP A 94 -8.87 13.21 -4.06
CA ASP A 94 -8.83 12.13 -3.08
C ASP A 94 -8.92 10.74 -3.74
N PRO A 95 -9.87 10.48 -4.68
CA PRO A 95 -9.87 9.23 -5.44
C PRO A 95 -8.60 9.02 -6.27
N LEU A 96 -8.06 10.07 -6.86
CA LEU A 96 -6.83 9.96 -7.64
C LEU A 96 -5.67 9.48 -6.78
N LEU A 97 -5.51 10.06 -5.58
CA LEU A 97 -4.46 9.68 -4.64
C LEU A 97 -4.72 8.32 -3.98
N GLY A 98 -5.98 7.95 -3.79
CA GLY A 98 -6.37 6.71 -3.11
C GLY A 98 -6.56 5.50 -4.03
N ILE A 99 -6.74 5.71 -5.32
CA ILE A 99 -7.01 4.65 -6.30
C ILE A 99 -6.00 4.68 -7.44
N GLY A 100 -5.91 5.81 -8.14
CA GLY A 100 -5.09 5.93 -9.34
C GLY A 100 -3.60 5.75 -9.05
N CYS A 101 -3.09 6.44 -8.06
CA CYS A 101 -1.67 6.35 -7.68
C CYS A 101 -1.29 4.95 -7.18
N PRO A 102 -2.03 4.34 -6.23
CA PRO A 102 -1.72 2.99 -5.80
C PRO A 102 -1.74 1.96 -6.93
N ASN A 103 -2.66 2.09 -7.87
CA ASN A 103 -2.70 1.21 -9.04
C ASN A 103 -1.40 1.24 -9.85
N ILE A 104 -0.74 2.40 -9.91
CA ILE A 104 0.54 2.55 -10.62
C ILE A 104 1.69 2.00 -9.79
N VAL A 105 1.69 2.24 -8.48
CA VAL A 105 2.79 1.88 -7.57
C VAL A 105 2.83 0.38 -7.25
N TYR A 106 1.67 -0.24 -7.11
CA TYR A 106 1.54 -1.61 -6.62
C TYR A 106 2.29 -2.67 -7.43
N PRO A 107 2.26 -2.68 -8.77
CA PRO A 107 2.99 -3.70 -9.55
C PRO A 107 4.49 -3.73 -9.28
N TYR A 108 5.09 -2.58 -8.99
CA TYR A 108 6.51 -2.53 -8.61
C TYR A 108 6.75 -3.20 -7.26
N LEU A 109 5.87 -2.97 -6.29
CA LEU A 109 5.98 -3.61 -4.98
C LEU A 109 5.78 -5.12 -5.08
N ARG A 110 4.80 -5.56 -5.86
CA ARG A 110 4.54 -6.98 -6.09
C ARG A 110 5.79 -7.70 -6.59
N GLY A 111 6.50 -7.11 -7.55
CA GLY A 111 7.75 -7.66 -8.06
C GLY A 111 8.86 -7.68 -7.02
N ASN A 112 9.01 -6.61 -6.26
CA ASN A 112 10.02 -6.51 -5.21
C ASN A 112 9.79 -7.53 -4.09
N ILE A 113 8.52 -7.76 -3.71
CA ILE A 113 8.19 -8.74 -2.67
C ILE A 113 8.48 -10.17 -3.15
N ALA A 114 8.11 -10.50 -4.38
CA ALA A 114 8.43 -11.81 -4.96
C ALA A 114 9.94 -12.04 -5.01
N ASP A 115 10.71 -11.01 -5.37
CA ASP A 115 12.16 -11.07 -5.43
C ASP A 115 12.80 -11.31 -4.06
N ILE A 116 12.38 -10.57 -3.04
CA ILE A 116 12.97 -10.72 -1.70
C ILE A 116 12.65 -12.10 -1.10
N ILE A 117 11.46 -12.62 -1.33
CA ILE A 117 11.07 -13.96 -0.86
C ILE A 117 11.92 -15.04 -1.54
N THR A 118 12.20 -14.90 -2.82
CA THR A 118 13.07 -15.80 -3.55
C THR A 118 14.50 -15.76 -2.98
N ARG A 119 15.01 -14.57 -2.67
CA ARG A 119 16.31 -14.38 -2.03
C ARG A 119 16.37 -14.99 -0.63
N ALA A 120 15.23 -15.06 0.04
CA ALA A 120 15.11 -15.70 1.36
C ALA A 120 15.20 -17.22 1.31
N GLY A 121 15.18 -17.83 0.12
CA GLY A 121 15.28 -19.28 -0.05
C GLY A 121 13.93 -19.97 -0.21
N PHE A 122 12.85 -19.23 -0.39
CA PHE A 122 11.50 -19.77 -0.56
C PHE A 122 11.02 -19.57 -2.00
N PRO A 123 10.05 -20.38 -2.47
CA PRO A 123 9.38 -20.07 -3.73
C PRO A 123 8.75 -18.68 -3.68
N PRO A 124 8.77 -17.92 -4.79
CA PRO A 124 8.21 -16.58 -4.80
C PRO A 124 6.70 -16.61 -4.52
N VAL A 125 6.24 -15.62 -3.77
CA VAL A 125 4.82 -15.37 -3.58
C VAL A 125 4.43 -14.27 -4.57
N HIS A 126 3.54 -14.61 -5.51
CA HIS A 126 2.99 -13.65 -6.46
C HIS A 126 1.66 -13.16 -5.91
N LEU A 127 1.68 -11.94 -5.40
CA LEU A 127 0.48 -11.33 -4.82
C LEU A 127 -0.58 -11.14 -5.91
N ALA A 128 -1.84 -11.39 -5.53
CA ALA A 128 -2.97 -11.19 -6.43
C ALA A 128 -3.12 -9.71 -6.80
N GLU A 129 -3.83 -9.44 -7.87
CA GLU A 129 -4.22 -8.08 -8.20
C GLU A 129 -5.15 -7.54 -7.12
N ILE A 130 -5.00 -6.26 -6.82
CA ILE A 130 -5.80 -5.58 -5.79
C ILE A 130 -6.74 -4.61 -6.49
N ASN A 131 -8.02 -4.68 -6.13
CA ASN A 131 -8.99 -3.67 -6.55
C ASN A 131 -8.91 -2.50 -5.57
N PHE A 132 -8.13 -1.47 -5.92
CA PHE A 132 -7.94 -0.31 -5.06
C PHE A 132 -9.19 0.55 -4.92
N GLU A 133 -10.10 0.49 -5.90
CA GLU A 133 -11.39 1.17 -5.78
C GLU A 133 -12.23 0.59 -4.64
N VAL A 134 -12.32 -0.74 -4.56
CA VAL A 134 -13.00 -1.42 -3.45
C VAL A 134 -12.31 -1.12 -2.13
N PHE A 135 -10.98 -1.21 -2.08
CA PHE A 135 -10.20 -0.88 -0.89
C PHE A 135 -10.47 0.56 -0.42
N TYR A 136 -10.48 1.50 -1.36
CA TYR A 136 -10.74 2.91 -1.10
C TYR A 136 -12.14 3.13 -0.51
N GLN A 137 -13.16 2.49 -1.10
CA GLN A 137 -14.53 2.59 -0.64
C GLN A 137 -14.70 2.00 0.77
N GLN A 138 -14.10 0.84 1.01
CA GLN A 138 -14.15 0.20 2.34
C GLN A 138 -13.48 1.07 3.39
N ARG A 139 -12.35 1.69 3.06
CA ARG A 139 -11.63 2.58 3.98
C ARG A 139 -12.45 3.84 4.29
N ARG A 140 -13.09 4.43 3.29
CA ARG A 140 -13.98 5.57 3.49
C ARG A 140 -15.16 5.22 4.37
N GLN A 141 -15.77 4.07 4.15
CA GLN A 141 -16.88 3.59 4.97
C GLN A 141 -16.43 3.36 6.41
N ALA A 142 -15.30 2.73 6.63
CA ALA A 142 -14.75 2.51 7.97
C ALA A 142 -14.48 3.83 8.70
N LEU A 143 -13.93 4.84 8.00
CA LEU A 143 -13.70 6.16 8.57
C LEU A 143 -15.00 6.87 8.92
N ALA A 144 -16.02 6.75 8.07
CA ALA A 144 -17.34 7.33 8.32
C ALA A 144 -18.02 6.68 9.53
N GLU A 145 -17.95 5.36 9.65
CA GLU A 145 -18.48 4.62 10.79
C GLU A 145 -17.74 4.97 12.10
N ALA A 146 -16.43 5.10 12.04
CA ALA A 146 -15.63 5.51 13.19
C ALA A 146 -15.98 6.92 13.63
N ALA A 147 -16.20 7.84 12.71
CA ALA A 147 -16.62 9.20 13.02
C ALA A 147 -18.03 9.25 13.60
N ALA A 148 -18.95 8.41 13.09
CA ALA A 148 -20.32 8.33 13.60
C ALA A 148 -20.40 7.63 14.97
N GLY A 149 -19.49 6.69 15.23
CA GLY A 149 -19.41 5.97 16.50
C GLY A 149 -18.53 6.66 17.56
N ALA A 150 -17.86 7.77 17.22
CA ALA A 150 -17.08 8.51 18.20
C ALA A 150 -18.03 9.09 19.27
N PRO A 151 -17.73 8.91 20.58
CA PRO A 151 -18.55 9.52 21.61
C PRO A 151 -18.51 11.02 21.43
N THR A 152 -19.67 11.61 21.22
CA THR A 152 -19.83 13.04 21.40
C THR A 152 -19.58 13.28 22.88
N ASP A 153 -18.50 13.96 23.20
CA ASP A 153 -18.29 14.46 24.55
C ASP A 153 -19.52 15.26 24.90
N GLY A 154 -20.38 14.62 25.70
CA GLY A 154 -21.58 15.27 26.18
C GLY A 154 -21.20 16.55 26.86
N ALA A 155 -21.77 17.65 26.42
CA ALA A 155 -21.57 18.90 27.10
C ALA A 155 -21.84 18.71 28.59
N PRO A 156 -20.96 19.16 29.48
CA PRO A 156 -21.22 19.09 30.90
C PRO A 156 -22.47 19.90 31.23
N ASN A 157 -23.31 19.32 32.04
CA ASN A 157 -24.50 20.03 32.58
C ASN A 157 -24.11 21.27 33.34
#